data_dc5458ac4e3346a73e5cc3771220aed3
#
_entry.id   dc5458ac4e3346a73e5cc3771220aed3
#
_cell.length_a   1.000
_cell.length_b   1.000
_cell.length_c   1.000
_cell.angle_alpha   90.00
_cell.angle_beta   90.00
_cell.angle_gamma   90.00
#
_symmetry.space_group_name_H-M   'P 1'
#
loop_
_entity.id
_entity.type
_entity.pdbx_description
1 polymer ?
#
loop_
_entity_poly.entity_id
_entity_poly.type
_entity_poly.pdbx_seq_one_letter_code
_entity_poly.pdbx_strand_id
1 'polypeptide(L)'
;TRKQLTALRQKVGYAFQMGALFDSMSVAENIHLGISDEDQYRDREFSDQRIAEVLKQVNLSPDVGRKMPAALSGGMRKRVGIARAIVGRPEYLLYDEPTSGLDPVNADAMDALIEQLQHELHVTSVVVSHDVRGSFKVADRIALLDKGKIRKIGTAEEFVNAKDQVVREFLERDFQLLEQEAGQ
;
A
#
# COMPACT_ATOMS: atom_id res chain seq x y z
N THR A 1 17.19 -1.89 22.18
CA THR A 1 16.31 -1.69 23.37
C THR A 1 14.84 -1.52 22.94
N ARG A 2 13.87 -1.65 23.89
CA ARG A 2 12.43 -1.46 23.60
C ARG A 2 12.16 -0.05 23.04
N LYS A 3 12.81 0.99 23.57
CA LYS A 3 12.70 2.37 23.05
C LYS A 3 13.13 2.50 21.59
N GLN A 4 14.26 1.89 21.21
CA GLN A 4 14.73 1.92 19.83
C GLN A 4 13.77 1.22 18.87
N LEU A 5 13.17 0.10 19.29
CA LEU A 5 12.18 -0.62 18.49
C LEU A 5 10.89 0.21 18.32
N THR A 6 10.44 0.89 19.36
CA THR A 6 9.28 1.79 19.28
C THR A 6 9.57 2.94 18.31
N ALA A 7 10.72 3.62 18.44
CA ALA A 7 11.11 4.68 17.53
C ALA A 7 11.24 4.22 16.07
N LEU A 8 11.72 2.99 15.83
CA LEU A 8 11.77 2.43 14.48
C LEU A 8 10.35 2.18 13.94
N ARG A 9 9.45 1.63 14.73
CA ARG A 9 8.06 1.35 14.33
C ARG A 9 7.28 2.61 14.00
N GLN A 10 7.57 3.73 14.66
CA GLN A 10 6.96 5.03 14.35
C GLN A 10 7.34 5.53 12.95
N LYS A 11 8.51 5.13 12.43
CA LYS A 11 8.98 5.51 11.11
C LYS A 11 8.40 4.67 9.98
N VAL A 12 7.78 3.54 10.28
CA VAL A 12 7.32 2.57 9.29
C VAL A 12 5.81 2.41 9.37
N GLY A 13 5.11 2.82 8.31
CA GLY A 13 3.71 2.49 8.09
C GLY A 13 3.58 1.16 7.37
N TYR A 14 2.59 0.34 7.74
CA TYR A 14 2.35 -0.96 7.11
C TYR A 14 0.89 -1.06 6.64
N ALA A 15 0.69 -1.21 5.34
CA ALA A 15 -0.60 -1.45 4.71
C ALA A 15 -0.75 -2.94 4.39
N PHE A 16 -1.59 -3.63 5.15
CA PHE A 16 -1.85 -5.06 5.02
C PHE A 16 -2.75 -5.37 3.82
N GLN A 17 -2.59 -6.54 3.21
CA GLN A 17 -3.31 -7.03 2.03
C GLN A 17 -4.83 -6.82 2.07
N MET A 18 -5.48 -7.11 3.20
CA MET A 18 -6.94 -6.97 3.40
C MET A 18 -7.31 -5.72 4.23
N GLY A 19 -6.37 -4.78 4.43
CA GLY A 19 -6.53 -3.63 5.30
C GLY A 19 -6.38 -3.94 6.79
N ALA A 20 -6.62 -5.18 7.23
CA ALA A 20 -6.56 -5.66 8.62
C ALA A 20 -7.27 -4.71 9.61
N LEU A 21 -8.51 -4.33 9.28
CA LEU A 21 -9.34 -3.47 10.13
C LEU A 21 -9.98 -4.27 11.24
N PHE A 22 -10.13 -3.64 12.41
CA PHE A 22 -10.91 -4.18 13.52
C PHE A 22 -12.39 -3.97 13.23
N ASP A 23 -13.15 -5.04 13.08
CA ASP A 23 -14.57 -4.99 12.71
C ASP A 23 -15.46 -4.36 13.82
N SER A 24 -14.99 -4.36 15.07
CA SER A 24 -15.66 -3.75 16.22
C SER A 24 -15.44 -2.24 16.36
N MET A 25 -14.62 -1.66 15.47
CA MET A 25 -14.25 -0.24 15.49
C MET A 25 -14.72 0.43 14.21
N SER A 26 -15.14 1.69 14.31
CA SER A 26 -15.38 2.54 13.15
C SER A 26 -14.10 2.76 12.32
N VAL A 27 -14.24 3.27 11.12
CA VAL A 27 -13.11 3.65 10.26
C VAL A 27 -12.21 4.67 10.95
N ALA A 28 -12.79 5.70 11.59
CA ALA A 28 -12.01 6.70 12.32
C ALA A 28 -11.21 6.10 13.46
N GLU A 29 -11.82 5.21 14.27
CA GLU A 29 -11.13 4.51 15.34
C GLU A 29 -10.01 3.60 14.82
N ASN A 30 -10.24 2.89 13.72
CA ASN A 30 -9.20 2.09 13.07
C ASN A 30 -8.01 2.96 12.62
N ILE A 31 -8.26 4.12 12.02
CA ILE A 31 -7.19 5.04 11.58
C ILE A 31 -6.47 5.63 12.80
N HIS A 32 -7.21 5.99 13.85
CA HIS A 32 -6.65 6.55 15.10
C HIS A 32 -5.57 5.65 15.72
N LEU A 33 -5.72 4.32 15.63
CA LEU A 33 -4.71 3.36 16.11
C LEU A 33 -3.34 3.51 15.43
N GLY A 34 -3.27 4.16 14.26
CA GLY A 34 -2.01 4.43 13.55
C GLY A 34 -1.25 5.64 14.09
N ILE A 35 -1.85 6.45 14.97
CA ILE A 35 -1.17 7.59 15.61
C ILE A 35 -0.27 7.03 16.71
N SER A 36 1.04 7.08 16.46
CA SER A 36 2.04 6.47 17.33
C SER A 36 2.64 7.41 18.39
N ASP A 37 2.40 8.71 18.24
CA ASP A 37 2.77 9.74 19.22
C ASP A 37 1.69 9.83 20.30
N GLU A 38 2.09 9.71 21.58
CA GLU A 38 1.14 9.59 22.70
C GLU A 38 0.38 10.89 22.97
N ASP A 39 1.03 12.04 22.79
CA ASP A 39 0.41 13.34 22.99
C ASP A 39 -0.61 13.63 21.88
N GLN A 40 -0.23 13.37 20.63
CA GLN A 40 -1.13 13.47 19.47
C GLN A 40 -2.29 12.48 19.53
N TYR A 41 -2.05 11.26 20.03
CA TYR A 41 -3.08 10.25 20.22
C TYR A 41 -4.15 10.69 21.23
N ARG A 42 -3.75 11.40 22.30
CA ARG A 42 -4.66 11.90 23.34
C ARG A 42 -5.39 13.18 22.95
N ASP A 43 -4.83 13.95 22.01
CA ASP A 43 -5.45 15.16 21.48
C ASP A 43 -6.54 14.79 20.47
N ARG A 44 -7.80 14.90 20.89
CA ARG A 44 -8.95 14.55 20.04
C ARG A 44 -9.12 15.49 18.87
N GLU A 45 -8.93 16.77 19.05
CA GLU A 45 -9.08 17.75 17.98
C GLU A 45 -8.03 17.53 16.90
N PHE A 46 -6.78 17.35 17.29
CA PHE A 46 -5.69 16.96 16.37
C PHE A 46 -6.00 15.65 15.64
N SER A 47 -6.42 14.62 16.37
CA SER A 47 -6.71 13.29 15.80
C SER A 47 -7.84 13.35 14.79
N ASP A 48 -8.94 14.05 15.08
CA ASP A 48 -10.10 14.15 14.20
C ASP A 48 -9.74 14.90 12.88
N GLN A 49 -8.99 16.01 13.00
CA GLN A 49 -8.50 16.75 11.83
C GLN A 49 -7.56 15.88 10.98
N ARG A 50 -6.63 15.18 11.62
CA ARG A 50 -5.66 14.32 10.92
C ARG A 50 -6.32 13.13 10.24
N ILE A 51 -7.33 12.51 10.88
CA ILE A 51 -8.12 11.42 10.29
C ILE A 51 -8.88 11.91 9.04
N ALA A 52 -9.50 13.09 9.12
CA ALA A 52 -10.18 13.67 7.97
C ALA A 52 -9.21 13.99 6.80
N GLU A 53 -8.00 14.43 7.12
CA GLU A 53 -6.94 14.68 6.14
C GLU A 53 -6.51 13.38 5.43
N VAL A 54 -6.15 12.34 6.18
CA VAL A 54 -5.69 11.09 5.56
C VAL A 54 -6.78 10.36 4.78
N LEU A 55 -8.05 10.49 5.18
CA LEU A 55 -9.17 9.97 4.40
C LEU A 55 -9.22 10.63 3.00
N LYS A 56 -9.05 11.94 2.93
CA LYS A 56 -8.95 12.66 1.65
C LYS A 56 -7.74 12.21 0.84
N GLN A 57 -6.57 12.07 1.48
CA GLN A 57 -5.34 11.61 0.82
C GLN A 57 -5.49 10.22 0.17
N VAL A 58 -6.31 9.35 0.76
CA VAL A 58 -6.61 8.04 0.14
C VAL A 58 -7.87 8.05 -0.74
N ASN A 59 -8.30 9.23 -1.19
CA ASN A 59 -9.47 9.41 -2.06
C ASN A 59 -10.78 8.85 -1.45
N LEU A 60 -10.99 9.06 -0.15
CA LEU A 60 -12.22 8.77 0.57
C LEU A 60 -12.81 10.04 1.18
N SER A 61 -14.16 10.14 1.17
CA SER A 61 -14.85 11.22 1.88
C SER A 61 -14.63 11.11 3.40
N PRO A 62 -14.41 12.22 4.14
CA PRO A 62 -14.31 12.21 5.59
C PRO A 62 -15.49 11.55 6.30
N ASP A 63 -16.71 11.58 5.71
CA ASP A 63 -17.90 10.93 6.28
C ASP A 63 -17.76 9.41 6.39
N VAL A 64 -16.86 8.81 5.61
CA VAL A 64 -16.51 7.39 5.72
C VAL A 64 -15.96 7.05 7.11
N GLY A 65 -15.35 8.01 7.80
CA GLY A 65 -14.85 7.85 9.17
C GLY A 65 -15.87 7.30 10.16
N ARG A 66 -17.15 7.58 9.97
CA ARG A 66 -18.25 7.11 10.83
C ARG A 66 -18.75 5.70 10.50
N LYS A 67 -18.33 5.12 9.37
CA LYS A 67 -18.79 3.80 8.95
C LYS A 67 -18.03 2.69 9.68
N MET A 68 -18.68 1.53 9.78
CA MET A 68 -18.04 0.29 10.21
C MET A 68 -17.38 -0.41 9.02
N PRO A 69 -16.31 -1.21 9.23
CA PRO A 69 -15.64 -1.94 8.14
C PRO A 69 -16.57 -2.80 7.30
N ALA A 70 -17.62 -3.38 7.88
CA ALA A 70 -18.62 -4.19 7.18
C ALA A 70 -19.41 -3.41 6.11
N ALA A 71 -19.48 -2.08 6.23
CA ALA A 71 -20.17 -1.20 5.26
C ALA A 71 -19.24 -0.72 4.11
N LEU A 72 -18.00 -1.22 4.05
CA LEU A 72 -17.02 -0.80 3.05
C LEU A 72 -16.86 -1.86 1.93
N SER A 73 -16.62 -1.41 0.70
CA SER A 73 -16.13 -2.29 -0.36
C SER A 73 -14.69 -2.77 -0.07
N GLY A 74 -14.24 -3.82 -0.78
CA GLY A 74 -12.87 -4.33 -0.64
C GLY A 74 -11.81 -3.25 -0.88
N GLY A 75 -11.96 -2.47 -1.95
CA GLY A 75 -11.07 -1.35 -2.26
C GLY A 75 -11.10 -0.25 -1.20
N MET A 76 -12.27 0.09 -0.65
CA MET A 76 -12.37 1.04 0.46
C MET A 76 -11.67 0.53 1.72
N ARG A 77 -11.80 -0.75 2.08
CA ARG A 77 -11.08 -1.34 3.22
C ARG A 77 -9.57 -1.22 3.08
N LYS A 78 -9.03 -1.50 1.88
CA LYS A 78 -7.60 -1.33 1.57
C LYS A 78 -7.16 0.12 1.72
N ARG A 79 -7.92 1.09 1.17
CA ARG A 79 -7.65 2.53 1.32
C ARG A 79 -7.66 3.00 2.78
N VAL A 80 -8.59 2.50 3.60
CA VAL A 80 -8.60 2.77 5.04
C VAL A 80 -7.37 2.17 5.73
N GLY A 81 -6.93 0.97 5.33
CA GLY A 81 -5.68 0.36 5.80
C GLY A 81 -4.45 1.23 5.50
N ILE A 82 -4.41 1.83 4.29
CA ILE A 82 -3.37 2.80 3.92
C ILE A 82 -3.50 4.08 4.76
N ALA A 83 -4.71 4.63 4.93
CA ALA A 83 -4.94 5.82 5.77
C ALA A 83 -4.42 5.61 7.19
N ARG A 84 -4.66 4.42 7.79
CA ARG A 84 -4.10 4.04 9.09
C ARG A 84 -2.57 3.98 9.06
N ALA A 85 -1.97 3.50 7.97
CA ALA A 85 -0.52 3.41 7.86
C ALA A 85 0.15 4.79 7.76
N ILE A 86 -0.51 5.80 7.15
CA ILE A 86 0.06 7.14 6.93
C ILE A 86 -0.32 8.18 7.98
N VAL A 87 -1.30 7.91 8.85
CA VAL A 87 -1.79 8.89 9.83
C VAL A 87 -0.70 9.36 10.79
N GLY A 88 0.24 8.49 11.16
CA GLY A 88 1.40 8.76 12.01
C GLY A 88 2.58 9.44 11.28
N ARG A 89 2.43 9.84 10.03
CA ARG A 89 3.48 10.47 9.21
C ARG A 89 4.78 9.66 9.16
N PRO A 90 4.76 8.40 8.69
CA PRO A 90 5.95 7.56 8.63
C PRO A 90 6.96 8.07 7.58
N GLU A 91 8.22 7.64 7.71
CA GLU A 91 9.27 7.88 6.70
C GLU A 91 9.26 6.79 5.61
N TYR A 92 8.77 5.58 5.95
CA TYR A 92 8.72 4.41 5.06
C TYR A 92 7.31 3.82 5.05
N LEU A 93 6.84 3.41 3.87
CA LEU A 93 5.57 2.70 3.71
C LEU A 93 5.82 1.31 3.10
N LEU A 94 5.30 0.30 3.78
CA LEU A 94 5.32 -1.07 3.30
C LEU A 94 3.90 -1.45 2.88
N TYR A 95 3.73 -1.87 1.63
CA TYR A 95 2.46 -2.34 1.09
C TYR A 95 2.55 -3.84 0.81
N ASP A 96 1.59 -4.59 1.33
CA ASP A 96 1.48 -6.02 1.14
C ASP A 96 0.29 -6.31 0.22
N GLU A 97 0.57 -6.69 -1.02
CA GLU A 97 -0.41 -7.02 -2.06
C GLU A 97 -1.57 -5.98 -2.18
N PRO A 98 -1.28 -4.69 -2.41
CA PRO A 98 -2.29 -3.64 -2.36
C PRO A 98 -3.39 -3.79 -3.41
N THR A 99 -3.09 -4.33 -4.58
CA THR A 99 -4.03 -4.51 -5.72
C THR A 99 -4.73 -5.87 -5.73
N SER A 100 -4.27 -6.84 -4.91
CA SER A 100 -4.83 -8.20 -4.87
C SER A 100 -6.35 -8.21 -4.64
N GLY A 101 -7.09 -8.97 -5.47
CA GLY A 101 -8.54 -9.11 -5.38
C GLY A 101 -9.34 -7.87 -5.78
N LEU A 102 -8.73 -6.88 -6.41
CA LEU A 102 -9.40 -5.78 -7.07
C LEU A 102 -9.60 -6.11 -8.56
N ASP A 103 -10.68 -5.57 -9.14
CA ASP A 103 -10.82 -5.56 -10.60
C ASP A 103 -9.78 -4.62 -11.24
N PRO A 104 -9.51 -4.72 -12.56
CA PRO A 104 -8.44 -3.96 -13.21
C PRO A 104 -8.54 -2.44 -13.02
N VAL A 105 -9.75 -1.89 -13.05
CA VAL A 105 -9.98 -0.43 -12.89
C VAL A 105 -9.62 0.03 -11.48
N ASN A 106 -10.03 -0.74 -10.47
CA ASN A 106 -9.70 -0.44 -9.08
C ASN A 106 -8.24 -0.73 -8.75
N ALA A 107 -7.59 -1.70 -9.42
CA ALA A 107 -6.16 -1.94 -9.30
C ALA A 107 -5.36 -0.75 -9.84
N ASP A 108 -5.65 -0.29 -11.06
CA ASP A 108 -5.02 0.92 -11.63
C ASP A 108 -5.21 2.16 -10.74
N ALA A 109 -6.41 2.33 -10.16
CA ALA A 109 -6.68 3.43 -9.23
C ALA A 109 -5.92 3.29 -7.89
N MET A 110 -5.57 2.08 -7.49
CA MET A 110 -4.73 1.83 -6.30
C MET A 110 -3.27 2.13 -6.60
N ASP A 111 -2.76 1.73 -7.76
CA ASP A 111 -1.40 2.05 -8.20
C ASP A 111 -1.19 3.56 -8.30
N ALA A 112 -2.13 4.28 -8.92
CA ALA A 112 -2.10 5.74 -8.99
C ALA A 112 -2.13 6.40 -7.59
N LEU A 113 -2.87 5.81 -6.64
CA LEU A 113 -2.88 6.28 -5.25
C LEU A 113 -1.51 6.09 -4.57
N ILE A 114 -0.85 4.95 -4.77
CA ILE A 114 0.47 4.66 -4.20
C ILE A 114 1.49 5.68 -4.72
N GLU A 115 1.50 5.94 -6.03
CA GLU A 115 2.35 6.93 -6.67
C GLU A 115 2.07 8.35 -6.12
N GLN A 116 0.80 8.75 -6.04
CA GLN A 116 0.39 10.03 -5.46
C GLN A 116 0.91 10.20 -4.03
N LEU A 117 0.71 9.19 -3.16
CA LEU A 117 1.14 9.25 -1.77
C LEU A 117 2.67 9.33 -1.63
N GLN A 118 3.42 8.63 -2.48
CA GLN A 118 4.88 8.74 -2.51
C GLN A 118 5.33 10.18 -2.77
N HIS A 119 4.74 10.83 -3.77
CA HIS A 119 5.07 12.22 -4.12
C HIS A 119 4.62 13.22 -3.07
N GLU A 120 3.38 13.11 -2.58
CA GLU A 120 2.82 14.07 -1.62
C GLU A 120 3.47 13.99 -0.24
N LEU A 121 3.77 12.77 0.23
CA LEU A 121 4.30 12.54 1.57
C LEU A 121 5.83 12.47 1.60
N HIS A 122 6.50 12.43 0.44
CA HIS A 122 7.95 12.26 0.32
C HIS A 122 8.47 11.03 1.08
N VAL A 123 7.73 9.93 1.04
CA VAL A 123 8.06 8.68 1.71
C VAL A 123 8.78 7.71 0.78
N THR A 124 9.58 6.83 1.36
CA THR A 124 10.10 5.67 0.62
C THR A 124 9.11 4.52 0.70
N SER A 125 8.61 4.07 -0.45
CA SER A 125 7.64 2.99 -0.55
C SER A 125 8.29 1.67 -0.93
N VAL A 126 7.89 0.58 -0.27
CA VAL A 126 8.20 -0.80 -0.69
C VAL A 126 6.89 -1.53 -0.90
N VAL A 127 6.66 -1.99 -2.13
CA VAL A 127 5.44 -2.71 -2.50
C VAL A 127 5.80 -4.17 -2.75
N VAL A 128 5.17 -5.08 -2.04
CA VAL A 128 5.20 -6.52 -2.33
C VAL A 128 3.98 -6.82 -3.18
N SER A 129 4.20 -7.32 -4.38
CA SER A 129 3.12 -7.67 -5.31
C SER A 129 3.54 -8.81 -6.22
N HIS A 130 2.56 -9.58 -6.69
CA HIS A 130 2.72 -10.50 -7.82
C HIS A 130 2.27 -9.88 -9.15
N ASP A 131 1.73 -8.66 -9.13
CA ASP A 131 1.35 -7.89 -10.32
C ASP A 131 2.59 -7.23 -10.94
N VAL A 132 3.12 -7.84 -12.00
CA VAL A 132 4.28 -7.33 -12.74
C VAL A 132 3.95 -6.03 -13.44
N ARG A 133 2.75 -5.92 -14.02
CA ARG A 133 2.32 -4.75 -14.79
C ARG A 133 2.22 -3.51 -13.89
N GLY A 134 1.51 -3.62 -12.77
CA GLY A 134 1.44 -2.55 -11.78
C GLY A 134 2.82 -2.18 -11.25
N SER A 135 3.66 -3.19 -10.95
CA SER A 135 5.04 -2.96 -10.51
C SER A 135 5.89 -2.20 -11.53
N PHE A 136 5.75 -2.48 -12.83
CA PHE A 136 6.48 -1.78 -13.90
C PHE A 136 6.01 -0.34 -14.08
N LYS A 137 4.75 -0.05 -13.73
CA LYS A 137 4.15 1.27 -13.86
C LYS A 137 4.57 2.22 -12.73
N VAL A 138 4.63 1.72 -11.49
CA VAL A 138 4.79 2.59 -10.30
C VAL A 138 6.17 2.54 -9.65
N ALA A 139 7.01 1.54 -9.96
CA ALA A 139 8.26 1.36 -9.24
C ALA A 139 9.46 2.02 -9.95
N ASP A 140 10.24 2.80 -9.21
CA ASP A 140 11.57 3.26 -9.64
C ASP A 140 12.55 2.09 -9.81
N ARG A 141 12.44 1.10 -8.91
CA ARG A 141 13.27 -0.11 -8.92
C ARG A 141 12.44 -1.33 -8.52
N ILE A 142 12.70 -2.43 -9.19
CA ILE A 142 12.03 -3.71 -8.99
C ILE A 142 13.04 -4.73 -8.47
N ALA A 143 12.63 -5.58 -7.55
CA ALA A 143 13.40 -6.70 -7.05
C ALA A 143 12.63 -8.00 -7.26
N LEU A 144 13.18 -8.95 -8.03
CA LEU A 144 12.61 -10.30 -8.16
C LEU A 144 13.13 -11.19 -7.04
N LEU A 145 12.20 -11.68 -6.21
CA LEU A 145 12.49 -12.67 -5.17
C LEU A 145 12.17 -14.08 -5.69
N ASP A 146 13.16 -14.95 -5.75
CA ASP A 146 13.01 -16.35 -6.11
C ASP A 146 13.68 -17.25 -5.06
N LYS A 147 12.93 -18.24 -4.54
CA LYS A 147 13.41 -19.23 -3.56
C LYS A 147 14.15 -18.63 -2.37
N GLY A 148 13.63 -17.51 -1.83
CA GLY A 148 14.18 -16.83 -0.67
C GLY A 148 15.45 -15.99 -0.94
N LYS A 149 15.78 -15.76 -2.22
CA LYS A 149 16.92 -14.92 -2.64
C LYS A 149 16.48 -13.87 -3.64
N ILE A 150 17.07 -12.68 -3.52
CA ILE A 150 16.91 -11.65 -4.54
C ILE A 150 17.69 -12.08 -5.77
N ARG A 151 16.99 -12.33 -6.86
CA ARG A 151 17.53 -12.80 -8.14
C ARG A 151 18.07 -11.65 -8.97
N LYS A 152 17.32 -10.56 -9.01
CA LYS A 152 17.68 -9.34 -9.76
C LYS A 152 17.08 -8.12 -9.04
N ILE A 153 17.80 -7.00 -9.11
CA ILE A 153 17.28 -5.67 -8.77
C ILE A 153 17.62 -4.76 -9.94
N GLY A 154 16.66 -3.95 -10.39
CA GLY A 154 16.88 -3.01 -11.48
C GLY A 154 15.64 -2.19 -11.81
N THR A 155 15.73 -1.38 -12.86
CA THR A 155 14.58 -0.67 -13.44
C THR A 155 13.72 -1.63 -14.28
N ALA A 156 12.52 -1.20 -14.68
CA ALA A 156 11.66 -1.96 -15.58
C ALA A 156 12.40 -2.30 -16.90
N GLU A 157 13.13 -1.34 -17.47
CA GLU A 157 13.92 -1.54 -18.69
C GLU A 157 15.03 -2.61 -18.52
N GLU A 158 15.73 -2.59 -17.39
CA GLU A 158 16.75 -3.60 -17.07
C GLU A 158 16.14 -4.99 -16.86
N PHE A 159 14.90 -5.08 -16.42
CA PHE A 159 14.17 -6.35 -16.32
C PHE A 159 13.77 -6.89 -17.69
N VAL A 160 13.21 -6.07 -18.57
CA VAL A 160 12.83 -6.46 -19.94
C VAL A 160 14.06 -6.96 -20.74
N ASN A 161 15.21 -6.32 -20.54
CA ASN A 161 16.47 -6.69 -21.21
C ASN A 161 17.29 -7.75 -20.46
N ALA A 162 16.73 -8.39 -19.43
CA ALA A 162 17.46 -9.36 -18.62
C ALA A 162 17.82 -10.62 -19.42
N LYS A 163 19.06 -11.10 -19.24
CA LYS A 163 19.55 -12.37 -19.82
C LYS A 163 19.30 -13.57 -18.92
N ASP A 164 18.99 -13.34 -17.65
CA ASP A 164 18.71 -14.40 -16.68
C ASP A 164 17.40 -15.12 -17.05
N GLN A 165 17.49 -16.43 -17.22
CA GLN A 165 16.37 -17.25 -17.68
C GLN A 165 15.18 -17.21 -16.73
N VAL A 166 15.42 -17.19 -15.41
CA VAL A 166 14.34 -17.15 -14.40
C VAL A 166 13.57 -15.83 -14.48
N VAL A 167 14.28 -14.71 -14.70
CA VAL A 167 13.64 -13.40 -14.89
C VAL A 167 12.79 -13.39 -16.15
N ARG A 168 13.29 -13.94 -17.25
CA ARG A 168 12.56 -14.03 -18.54
C ARG A 168 11.32 -14.91 -18.42
N GLU A 169 11.45 -16.12 -17.87
CA GLU A 169 10.32 -17.04 -17.68
C GLU A 169 9.25 -16.41 -16.77
N PHE A 170 9.64 -15.63 -15.76
CA PHE A 170 8.71 -14.92 -14.90
C PHE A 170 7.93 -13.85 -15.67
N LEU A 171 8.59 -13.03 -16.48
CA LEU A 171 7.95 -12.01 -17.30
C LEU A 171 7.07 -12.62 -18.40
N GLU A 172 7.55 -13.65 -19.10
CA GLU A 172 6.81 -14.34 -20.16
C GLU A 172 5.49 -14.92 -19.67
N ARG A 173 5.44 -15.50 -18.46
CA ARG A 173 4.21 -16.00 -17.86
C ARG A 173 3.18 -14.91 -17.65
N ASP A 174 3.60 -13.78 -17.16
CA ASP A 174 2.71 -12.67 -16.84
C ASP A 174 2.17 -12.00 -18.11
N PHE A 175 3.02 -11.82 -19.11
CA PHE A 175 2.62 -11.27 -20.42
C PHE A 175 1.71 -12.22 -21.21
N GLN A 176 1.91 -13.54 -21.15
CA GLN A 176 1.04 -14.53 -21.81
C GLN A 176 -0.36 -14.57 -21.18
N LEU A 177 -0.48 -14.41 -19.86
CA LEU A 177 -1.78 -14.31 -19.18
C LEU A 177 -2.55 -13.10 -19.68
N LEU A 178 -1.89 -11.97 -19.87
CA LEU A 178 -2.49 -10.72 -20.37
C LEU A 178 -3.00 -10.85 -21.81
N GLU A 179 -2.27 -11.54 -22.71
CA GLU A 179 -2.73 -11.77 -24.08
C GLU A 179 -3.98 -12.66 -24.14
N GLN A 180 -4.11 -13.61 -23.22
CA GLN A 180 -5.30 -14.47 -23.10
C GLN A 180 -6.52 -13.73 -22.56
N GLU A 181 -6.33 -12.78 -21.63
CA GLU A 181 -7.43 -11.95 -21.07
C GLU A 181 -7.90 -10.88 -22.07
N ALA A 182 -7.00 -10.32 -22.89
CA ALA A 182 -7.33 -9.32 -23.90
C ALA A 182 -8.03 -9.90 -25.14
N GLY A 183 -8.00 -11.23 -25.33
CA GLY A 183 -8.60 -11.94 -26.47
C GLY A 183 -10.01 -12.49 -26.20
N GLN A 184 -10.59 -12.27 -25.01
CA GLN A 184 -11.95 -12.63 -24.63
C GLN A 184 -12.84 -11.40 -24.55
#